data_aeba88e502697790be6477f22f5a5c51
#
_entry.id   aeba88e502697790be6477f22f5a5c51
#
_cell.length_a   1.000
_cell.length_b   1.000
_cell.length_c   1.000
_cell.angle_alpha   90.00
_cell.angle_beta   90.00
_cell.angle_gamma   90.00
#
_symmetry.space_group_name_H-M   'P 1'
#
loop_
_entity.id
_entity.type
_entity.pdbx_description
1 polymer ?
#
loop_
_entity_poly.entity_id
_entity_poly.type
_entity_poly.pdbx_seq_one_letter_code
_entity_poly.pdbx_strand_id
1 'polypeptide(L)'
;MNCFNYKGYQGSIETSLKDRCLFGKILNITDLILYEGNTLEELENDFKDSVDDYLATCKALNREPKKPFKGSFNIRIGRELHEKAAKKSAESGKSLNDYIKDVISKDVQSINL
;
A
#
# COMPACT_ATOMS: atom_id res chain seq x y z
N MET A 1 0.56 -12.55 2.26
CA MET A 1 1.92 -12.06 1.98
C MET A 1 2.53 -11.51 3.27
N ASN A 2 3.74 -11.94 3.59
CA ASN A 2 4.40 -11.47 4.81
C ASN A 2 5.10 -10.15 4.56
N CYS A 3 4.83 -9.17 5.39
CA CYS A 3 5.48 -7.88 5.35
C CYS A 3 5.51 -7.28 6.74
N PHE A 4 6.40 -6.32 6.94
CA PHE A 4 6.41 -5.53 8.17
C PHE A 4 5.37 -4.43 8.10
N ASN A 5 4.88 -4.00 9.26
CA ASN A 5 3.95 -2.88 9.38
C ASN A 5 4.42 -1.94 10.49
N TYR A 6 4.45 -0.64 10.19
CA TYR A 6 4.87 0.37 11.16
C TYR A 6 4.35 1.74 10.74
N LYS A 7 3.63 2.40 11.62
CA LYS A 7 3.06 3.75 11.40
C LYS A 7 2.29 3.88 10.08
N GLY A 8 1.57 2.81 9.70
CA GLY A 8 0.80 2.77 8.46
C GLY A 8 1.61 2.42 7.21
N TYR A 9 2.92 2.25 7.33
CA TYR A 9 3.78 1.83 6.23
C TYR A 9 4.02 0.34 6.28
N GLN A 10 4.13 -0.26 5.10
CA GLN A 10 4.45 -1.67 4.95
C GLN A 10 5.83 -1.82 4.33
N GLY A 11 6.55 -2.86 4.76
CA GLY A 11 7.88 -3.13 4.24
C GLY A 11 8.02 -4.57 3.78
N SER A 12 8.68 -4.79 2.65
CA SER A 12 8.90 -6.12 2.11
C SER A 12 10.00 -6.87 2.86
N ILE A 13 9.97 -8.18 2.74
CA ILE A 13 10.98 -9.09 3.29
C ILE A 13 11.52 -9.91 2.14
N GLU A 14 12.77 -9.65 1.74
CA GLU A 14 13.38 -10.27 0.58
C GLU A 14 14.76 -10.80 0.94
N THR A 15 15.28 -11.74 0.17
CA THR A 15 16.59 -12.32 0.40
C THR A 15 17.50 -12.06 -0.78
N SER A 16 18.78 -11.78 -0.49
CA SER A 16 19.81 -11.68 -1.50
C SER A 16 20.81 -12.80 -1.31
N LEU A 17 20.82 -13.75 -2.22
CA LEU A 17 21.79 -14.84 -2.20
C LEU A 17 23.19 -14.34 -2.53
N LYS A 18 23.27 -13.32 -3.39
CA LYS A 18 24.55 -12.75 -3.80
C LYS A 18 25.26 -12.08 -2.63
N ASP A 19 24.53 -11.25 -1.89
CA ASP A 19 25.08 -10.49 -0.76
C ASP A 19 24.91 -11.21 0.58
N ARG A 20 24.22 -12.35 0.57
CA ARG A 20 23.94 -13.20 1.73
C ARG A 20 23.33 -12.41 2.89
N CYS A 21 22.33 -11.58 2.57
CA CYS A 21 21.61 -10.78 3.56
C CYS A 21 20.13 -10.74 3.22
N LEU A 22 19.37 -10.21 4.17
CA LEU A 22 17.97 -9.89 3.98
C LEU A 22 17.87 -8.41 3.64
N PHE A 23 16.92 -8.07 2.78
CA PHE A 23 16.67 -6.68 2.45
C PHE A 23 15.17 -6.47 2.20
N GLY A 24 14.78 -5.22 2.06
CA GLY A 24 13.41 -4.89 1.73
C GLY A 24 13.28 -3.45 1.31
N LYS A 25 12.07 -3.08 0.96
CA LYS A 25 11.75 -1.70 0.59
C LYS A 25 10.39 -1.33 1.18
N ILE A 26 10.19 -0.04 1.42
CA ILE A 26 8.89 0.47 1.83
C ILE A 26 7.96 0.36 0.63
N LEU A 27 6.82 -0.31 0.83
CA LEU A 27 5.87 -0.62 -0.24
C LEU A 27 4.86 0.50 -0.45
N ASN A 28 4.27 0.53 -1.64
CA ASN A 28 3.12 1.38 -1.97
C ASN A 28 3.38 2.89 -1.89
N ILE A 29 4.63 3.30 -1.97
CA ILE A 29 5.02 4.71 -2.14
C ILE A 29 5.94 4.81 -3.35
N THR A 30 6.04 6.01 -3.94
CA THR A 30 6.85 6.20 -5.14
C THR A 30 8.34 6.38 -4.83
N ASP A 31 8.67 6.78 -3.61
CA ASP A 31 10.07 6.91 -3.19
C ASP A 31 10.68 5.53 -2.98
N LEU A 32 11.93 5.36 -3.41
CA LEU A 32 12.64 4.11 -3.20
C LEU A 32 13.43 4.21 -1.89
N ILE A 33 12.94 3.51 -0.88
CA ILE A 33 13.57 3.47 0.44
C ILE A 33 13.87 2.01 0.75
N LEU A 34 15.14 1.69 0.84
CA LEU A 34 15.66 0.34 1.08
C LEU A 34 16.22 0.22 2.49
N TYR A 35 16.17 -0.99 3.00
CA TYR A 35 16.75 -1.34 4.30
C TYR A 35 17.27 -2.77 4.24
N GLU A 36 18.16 -3.15 5.16
CA GLU A 36 18.79 -4.46 5.15
C GLU A 36 19.09 -4.95 6.55
N GLY A 37 19.40 -6.23 6.67
CA GLY A 37 19.81 -6.86 7.91
C GLY A 37 20.24 -8.29 7.68
N ASN A 38 20.92 -8.88 8.66
CA ASN A 38 21.35 -10.27 8.58
C ASN A 38 20.36 -11.22 9.24
N THR A 39 19.46 -10.70 10.06
CA THR A 39 18.38 -11.45 10.70
C THR A 39 17.06 -10.74 10.47
N LEU A 40 15.95 -11.43 10.71
CA LEU A 40 14.63 -10.80 10.61
C LEU A 40 14.49 -9.65 11.62
N GLU A 41 15.05 -9.81 12.82
CA GLU A 41 15.01 -8.75 13.84
C GLU A 41 15.77 -7.52 13.38
N GLU A 42 16.97 -7.70 12.86
CA GLU A 42 17.76 -6.58 12.32
C GLU A 42 17.07 -5.90 11.15
N LEU A 43 16.47 -6.71 10.26
CA LEU A 43 15.74 -6.19 9.11
C LEU A 43 14.54 -5.36 9.55
N GLU A 44 13.76 -5.86 10.51
CA GLU A 44 12.61 -5.14 11.04
C GLU A 44 13.01 -3.84 11.71
N ASN A 45 14.08 -3.84 12.49
CA ASN A 45 14.57 -2.64 13.14
C ASN A 45 15.03 -1.61 12.11
N ASP A 46 15.72 -2.05 11.06
CA ASP A 46 16.17 -1.15 10.00
C ASP A 46 14.98 -0.60 9.20
N PHE A 47 13.94 -1.41 8.99
CA PHE A 47 12.71 -0.95 8.39
C PHE A 47 12.08 0.17 9.22
N LYS A 48 11.94 -0.03 10.52
CA LYS A 48 11.35 0.98 11.41
C LYS A 48 12.16 2.26 11.43
N ASP A 49 13.49 2.14 11.49
CA ASP A 49 14.37 3.27 11.45
C ASP A 49 14.24 4.04 10.12
N SER A 50 14.10 3.31 9.03
CA SER A 50 13.91 3.91 7.70
C SER A 50 12.59 4.68 7.60
N VAL A 51 11.52 4.16 8.18
CA VAL A 51 10.23 4.88 8.24
C VAL A 51 10.37 6.15 9.07
N ASP A 52 10.96 6.05 10.26
CA ASP A 52 11.15 7.20 11.14
C ASP A 52 12.04 8.27 10.49
N ASP A 53 13.10 7.84 9.82
CA ASP A 53 14.01 8.73 9.11
C ASP A 53 13.31 9.45 7.95
N TYR A 54 12.52 8.71 7.19
CA TYR A 54 11.71 9.28 6.10
C TYR A 54 10.75 10.36 6.62
N LEU A 55 10.04 10.06 7.71
CA LEU A 55 9.10 11.01 8.29
C LEU A 55 9.81 12.25 8.84
N ALA A 56 10.96 12.06 9.48
CA ALA A 56 11.77 13.16 10.00
C ALA A 56 12.32 14.03 8.87
N THR A 57 12.77 13.43 7.77
CA THR A 57 13.28 14.14 6.61
C THR A 57 12.17 14.97 5.95
N CYS A 58 10.98 14.40 5.80
CA CYS A 58 9.84 15.14 5.25
C CYS A 58 9.49 16.35 6.11
N LYS A 59 9.51 16.19 7.42
CA LYS A 59 9.24 17.29 8.36
C LYS A 59 10.31 18.38 8.24
N ALA A 60 11.59 18.00 8.19
CA ALA A 60 12.69 18.94 8.06
C ALA A 60 12.65 19.73 6.75
N LEU A 61 12.19 19.10 5.67
CA LEU A 61 12.06 19.72 4.34
C LEU A 61 10.71 20.38 4.11
N ASN A 62 9.84 20.39 5.11
CA ASN A 62 8.49 20.95 5.01
C ASN A 62 7.67 20.30 3.90
N ARG A 63 7.87 19.00 3.68
CA ARG A 63 7.14 18.20 2.70
C ARG A 63 6.17 17.27 3.42
N GLU A 64 5.01 17.05 2.81
CA GLU A 64 4.09 16.02 3.29
C GLU A 64 4.63 14.64 2.95
N PRO A 65 4.71 13.71 3.94
CA PRO A 65 5.10 12.35 3.64
C PRO A 65 4.09 11.67 2.74
N LYS A 66 4.56 10.85 1.79
CA LYS A 66 3.70 10.06 0.93
C LYS A 66 3.06 8.97 1.75
N LYS A 67 1.74 8.83 1.62
CA LYS A 67 0.97 7.81 2.33
C LYS A 67 0.68 6.65 1.40
N PRO A 68 0.86 5.40 1.84
CA PRO A 68 0.62 4.24 0.99
C PRO A 68 -0.83 4.14 0.51
N PHE A 69 -1.78 4.52 1.34
CA PHE A 69 -3.19 4.36 1.04
C PHE A 69 -3.89 5.70 1.15
N LYS A 70 -4.03 6.39 0.01
CA LYS A 70 -4.61 7.73 -0.06
C LYS A 70 -6.13 7.73 0.03
N GLY A 71 -6.77 6.59 -0.12
CA GLY A 71 -8.22 6.49 -0.21
C GLY A 71 -8.76 6.65 -1.62
N SER A 72 -7.89 6.88 -2.61
CA SER A 72 -8.28 6.94 -4.01
C SER A 72 -7.24 6.29 -4.89
N PHE A 73 -7.67 5.66 -5.96
CA PHE A 73 -6.81 5.04 -6.96
C PHE A 73 -7.56 4.86 -8.26
N ASN A 74 -6.82 4.71 -9.37
CA ASN A 74 -7.39 4.48 -10.68
C ASN A 74 -7.28 3.01 -11.03
N ILE A 75 -8.36 2.45 -11.60
CA ILE A 75 -8.36 1.07 -12.08
C ILE A 75 -8.79 1.04 -13.54
N ARG A 76 -8.28 0.04 -14.26
CA ARG A 76 -8.68 -0.23 -15.65
C ARG A 76 -9.38 -1.58 -15.68
N ILE A 77 -10.68 -1.57 -15.95
CA ILE A 77 -11.51 -2.78 -15.93
C ILE A 77 -12.03 -3.16 -17.31
N GLY A 78 -11.68 -2.38 -18.33
CA GLY A 78 -12.16 -2.61 -19.66
C GLY A 78 -13.48 -1.89 -19.93
N ARG A 79 -13.72 -1.61 -21.22
CA ARG A 79 -14.87 -0.82 -21.63
C ARG A 79 -16.21 -1.48 -21.30
N GLU A 80 -16.32 -2.77 -21.56
CA GLU A 80 -17.56 -3.50 -21.36
C GLU A 80 -17.99 -3.52 -19.90
N LEU A 81 -17.06 -3.84 -19.00
CA LEU A 81 -17.35 -3.89 -17.57
C LEU A 81 -17.63 -2.49 -17.01
N HIS A 82 -16.90 -1.49 -17.49
CA HIS A 82 -17.15 -0.09 -17.12
C HIS A 82 -18.59 0.33 -17.48
N GLU A 83 -19.03 0.00 -18.68
CA GLU A 83 -20.38 0.33 -19.14
C GLU A 83 -21.43 -0.37 -18.28
N LYS A 84 -21.25 -1.65 -18.00
CA LYS A 84 -22.17 -2.41 -17.16
C LYS A 84 -22.24 -1.86 -15.75
N ALA A 85 -21.11 -1.50 -15.17
CA ALA A 85 -21.05 -0.92 -13.83
C ALA A 85 -21.77 0.44 -13.79
N ALA A 86 -21.57 1.28 -14.81
CA ALA A 86 -22.23 2.59 -14.91
C ALA A 86 -23.75 2.44 -14.98
N LYS A 87 -24.25 1.50 -15.78
CA LYS A 87 -25.68 1.24 -15.88
C LYS A 87 -26.24 0.73 -14.56
N LYS A 88 -25.54 -0.17 -13.92
CA LYS A 88 -25.98 -0.73 -12.63
C LYS A 88 -26.05 0.33 -11.54
N SER A 89 -25.07 1.23 -11.49
CA SER A 89 -25.05 2.32 -10.52
C SER A 89 -26.24 3.27 -10.73
N ALA A 90 -26.52 3.61 -11.99
CA ALA A 90 -27.65 4.48 -12.35
C ALA A 90 -28.99 3.85 -11.92
N GLU A 91 -29.17 2.55 -12.17
CA GLU A 91 -30.37 1.81 -11.76
C GLU A 91 -30.55 1.83 -10.24
N SER A 92 -29.45 1.80 -9.50
CA SER A 92 -29.46 1.81 -8.04
C SER A 92 -29.57 3.20 -7.44
N GLY A 93 -29.59 4.25 -8.26
CA GLY A 93 -29.64 5.63 -7.79
C GLY A 93 -28.36 6.10 -7.13
N LYS A 94 -27.24 5.45 -7.44
CA LYS A 94 -25.92 5.78 -6.86
C LYS A 94 -24.97 6.31 -7.92
N SER A 95 -23.97 7.10 -7.49
CA SER A 95 -22.87 7.42 -8.38
C SER A 95 -22.05 6.16 -8.66
N LEU A 96 -21.31 6.16 -9.77
CA LEU A 96 -20.42 5.04 -10.08
C LEU A 96 -19.40 4.82 -8.96
N ASN A 97 -18.86 5.90 -8.40
CA ASN A 97 -17.93 5.84 -7.28
C ASN A 97 -18.54 5.14 -6.06
N ASP A 98 -19.73 5.53 -5.68
CA ASP A 98 -20.43 4.93 -4.53
C ASP A 98 -20.79 3.48 -4.77
N TYR A 99 -21.19 3.16 -5.99
CA TYR A 99 -21.49 1.77 -6.38
C TYR A 99 -20.24 0.90 -6.24
N ILE A 100 -19.12 1.33 -6.79
CA ILE A 100 -17.86 0.58 -6.71
C ILE A 100 -17.40 0.45 -5.26
N LYS A 101 -17.51 1.52 -4.47
CA LYS A 101 -17.19 1.50 -3.05
C LYS A 101 -18.00 0.44 -2.30
N ASP A 102 -19.31 0.36 -2.57
CA ASP A 102 -20.18 -0.62 -1.94
C ASP A 102 -19.78 -2.06 -2.31
N VAL A 103 -19.49 -2.30 -3.59
CA VAL A 103 -19.11 -3.63 -4.07
C VAL A 103 -17.82 -4.09 -3.38
N ILE A 104 -16.81 -3.23 -3.36
CA ILE A 104 -15.53 -3.55 -2.72
C ILE A 104 -15.72 -3.76 -1.22
N SER A 105 -16.51 -2.90 -0.57
CA SER A 105 -16.77 -3.00 0.86
C SER A 105 -17.41 -4.34 1.24
N LYS A 106 -18.39 -4.78 0.48
CA LYS A 106 -19.07 -6.07 0.72
C LYS A 106 -18.12 -7.25 0.54
N ASP A 107 -17.30 -7.22 -0.49
CA ASP A 107 -16.35 -8.30 -0.77
C ASP A 107 -15.27 -8.39 0.31
N VAL A 108 -14.68 -7.25 0.66
CA VAL A 108 -13.59 -7.19 1.64
C VAL A 108 -14.08 -7.59 3.03
N GLN A 109 -15.27 -7.18 3.43
CA GLN A 109 -15.83 -7.53 4.72
C GLN A 109 -16.09 -9.04 4.86
N SER A 110 -16.39 -9.72 3.78
CA SER A 110 -16.63 -11.16 3.80
C SER A 110 -15.36 -11.96 4.12
N ILE A 111 -14.18 -11.37 3.95
CA ILE A 111 -12.88 -12.00 4.23
C ILE A 111 -12.62 -12.09 5.74
N ASN A 112 -13.25 -11.27 6.53
CA ASN A 112 -13.02 -11.16 7.98
C ASN A 112 -13.89 -12.10 8.83
N LEU A 113 -14.48 -13.08 8.20
CA LEU A 113 -15.33 -14.05 8.90
C LEU A 113 -14.53 -15.19 9.56
#